data_c56c1a6187ec7ea3ddf90fcdee97b5ae
#
_entry.id   c56c1a6187ec7ea3ddf90fcdee97b5ae
#
_cell.length_a   1.000
_cell.length_b   1.000
_cell.length_c   1.000
_cell.angle_alpha   90.00
_cell.angle_beta   90.00
_cell.angle_gamma   90.00
#
_symmetry.space_group_name_H-M   'P 1'
#
loop_
_entity.id
_entity.type
_entity.pdbx_description
1 polymer ?
#
loop_
_entity_poly.entity_id
_entity_poly.type
_entity_poly.pdbx_seq_one_letter_code
_entity_poly.pdbx_strand_id
1 'polypeptide(L)'
;MGPNLRRKQTDDRIDRLLKVINLLRLYDREVPAQVLATLFYIGSHNDCHKTALEEDLNFTTASSSRNTDKLSKDHRLGKAGYDLIVKETEEVSPYRQRLKLSKKGEDLMTQIKQILYD
;
A
#
# COMPACT_ATOMS: atom_id res chain seq x y z
N MET A 1 -5.51 -26.52 -26.14
CA MET A 1 -4.35 -26.20 -25.32
C MET A 1 -3.83 -27.44 -24.62
N GLY A 2 -2.56 -27.70 -24.70
CA GLY A 2 -1.95 -28.84 -24.07
C GLY A 2 -1.86 -28.71 -22.56
N PRO A 3 -2.21 -29.73 -21.76
CA PRO A 3 -2.14 -29.67 -20.30
C PRO A 3 -0.71 -29.51 -19.77
N ASN A 4 0.29 -29.85 -20.57
CA ASN A 4 1.70 -29.80 -20.15
C ASN A 4 2.30 -28.41 -20.09
N LEU A 5 1.56 -27.38 -20.52
CA LEU A 5 2.04 -26.00 -20.44
C LEU A 5 1.90 -25.39 -19.06
N ARG A 6 1.12 -26.03 -18.16
CA ARG A 6 0.97 -25.55 -16.80
C ARG A 6 2.24 -25.84 -16.00
N ARG A 7 2.77 -24.82 -15.38
CA ARG A 7 3.93 -24.94 -14.52
C ARG A 7 3.53 -25.44 -13.14
N LYS A 8 4.39 -26.25 -12.53
CA LYS A 8 4.20 -26.68 -11.17
C LYS A 8 4.72 -25.64 -10.19
N GLN A 9 3.93 -25.34 -9.17
CA GLN A 9 4.36 -24.49 -8.08
C GLN A 9 5.41 -25.24 -7.25
N THR A 10 6.55 -24.60 -7.01
CA THR A 10 7.65 -25.22 -6.25
C THR A 10 7.96 -24.56 -4.92
N ASP A 11 7.43 -23.37 -4.66
CA ASP A 11 7.65 -22.63 -3.42
C ASP A 11 6.37 -21.91 -3.00
N ASP A 12 5.77 -22.39 -1.93
CA ASP A 12 4.50 -21.84 -1.43
C ASP A 12 4.67 -20.43 -0.87
N ARG A 13 5.79 -20.14 -0.22
CA ARG A 13 6.00 -18.82 0.39
C ARG A 13 6.15 -17.73 -0.67
N ILE A 14 6.87 -18.02 -1.73
CA ILE A 14 7.00 -17.08 -2.85
C ILE A 14 5.66 -16.93 -3.56
N ASP A 15 4.91 -18.03 -3.73
CA ASP A 15 3.59 -17.97 -4.32
C ASP A 15 2.63 -17.10 -3.51
N ARG A 16 2.73 -17.11 -2.18
CA ARG A 16 1.94 -16.22 -1.33
C ARG A 16 2.24 -14.74 -1.58
N LEU A 17 3.50 -14.39 -1.76
CA LEU A 17 3.88 -13.02 -2.14
C LEU A 17 3.28 -12.64 -3.49
N LEU A 18 3.33 -13.56 -4.46
CA LEU A 18 2.71 -13.34 -5.77
C LEU A 18 1.21 -13.07 -5.63
N LYS A 19 0.52 -13.84 -4.79
CA LYS A 19 -0.91 -13.65 -4.56
C LYS A 19 -1.21 -12.29 -3.95
N VAL A 20 -0.38 -11.81 -3.03
CA VAL A 20 -0.51 -10.47 -2.45
C VAL A 20 -0.34 -9.40 -3.54
N ILE A 21 0.69 -9.53 -4.35
CA ILE A 21 0.93 -8.58 -5.44
C ILE A 21 -0.24 -8.58 -6.42
N ASN A 22 -0.77 -9.74 -6.78
CA ASN A 22 -1.90 -9.83 -7.70
C ASN A 22 -3.19 -9.23 -7.09
N LEU A 23 -3.37 -9.34 -5.78
CA LEU A 23 -4.48 -8.68 -5.09
C LEU A 23 -4.36 -7.15 -5.23
N LEU A 24 -3.17 -6.61 -5.07
CA LEU A 24 -2.92 -5.17 -5.20
C LEU A 24 -3.05 -4.69 -6.65
N ARG A 25 -2.74 -5.55 -7.61
CA ARG A 25 -2.91 -5.25 -9.04
C ARG A 25 -4.38 -5.10 -9.46
N LEU A 26 -5.32 -5.44 -8.60
CA LEU A 26 -6.74 -5.13 -8.84
C LEU A 26 -7.02 -3.62 -8.77
N TYR A 27 -6.19 -2.87 -8.03
CA TYR A 27 -6.30 -1.42 -7.96
C TYR A 27 -5.60 -0.74 -9.14
N ASP A 28 -4.46 -1.27 -9.54
CA ASP A 28 -3.65 -0.78 -10.65
C ASP A 28 -2.78 -1.94 -11.12
N ARG A 29 -2.89 -2.31 -12.37
CA ARG A 29 -2.14 -3.45 -12.93
C ARG A 29 -0.63 -3.25 -12.83
N GLU A 30 -0.19 -1.99 -12.81
CA GLU A 30 1.22 -1.63 -12.75
C GLU A 30 1.48 -0.73 -11.54
N VAL A 31 1.10 -1.22 -10.36
CA VAL A 31 1.32 -0.46 -9.13
C VAL A 31 2.82 -0.21 -8.95
N PRO A 32 3.23 1.06 -8.82
CA PRO A 32 4.65 1.35 -8.61
C PRO A 32 5.15 0.76 -7.28
N ALA A 33 6.40 0.32 -7.27
CA ALA A 33 7.01 -0.26 -6.08
C ALA A 33 6.99 0.71 -4.89
N GLN A 34 7.16 2.01 -5.14
CA GLN A 34 7.13 3.01 -4.07
C GLN A 34 5.74 3.12 -3.42
N VAL A 35 4.69 2.94 -4.19
CA VAL A 35 3.31 2.94 -3.66
C VAL A 35 3.10 1.70 -2.80
N LEU A 36 3.59 0.54 -3.23
CA LEU A 36 3.54 -0.69 -2.43
C LEU A 36 4.31 -0.54 -1.12
N ALA A 37 5.53 0.00 -1.18
CA ALA A 37 6.34 0.22 0.00
C ALA A 37 5.64 1.16 0.98
N THR A 38 5.03 2.23 0.47
CA THR A 38 4.28 3.19 1.29
C THR A 38 3.09 2.51 1.98
N LEU A 39 2.33 1.73 1.22
CA LEU A 39 1.17 1.01 1.77
C LEU A 39 1.60 0.03 2.88
N PHE A 40 2.63 -0.75 2.64
CA PHE A 40 3.09 -1.75 3.60
C PHE A 40 3.74 -1.09 4.83
N TYR A 41 4.39 0.05 4.64
CA TYR A 41 4.89 0.81 5.77
C TYR A 41 3.75 1.25 6.68
N ILE A 42 2.71 1.85 6.10
CA ILE A 42 1.55 2.29 6.87
C ILE A 42 0.83 1.09 7.51
N GLY A 43 0.73 -0.02 6.79
CA GLY A 43 0.12 -1.24 7.32
C GLY A 43 0.88 -1.84 8.50
N SER A 44 2.20 -1.70 8.53
CA SER A 44 3.05 -2.20 9.61
C SER A 44 3.32 -1.16 10.70
N HIS A 45 3.04 0.12 10.45
CA HIS A 45 3.25 1.22 11.38
C HIS A 45 2.01 2.12 11.37
N ASN A 46 0.85 1.54 11.60
CA ASN A 46 -0.43 2.25 11.49
C ASN A 46 -0.45 3.47 12.43
N ASP A 47 -1.01 4.57 11.91
CA ASP A 47 -1.03 5.86 12.59
C ASP A 47 0.37 6.45 12.78
N CYS A 48 1.15 6.44 11.70
CA CYS A 48 2.51 6.97 11.69
C CYS A 48 2.56 8.40 11.18
N HIS A 49 3.62 9.13 11.52
CA HIS A 49 3.89 10.42 10.93
C HIS A 49 4.42 10.26 9.51
N LYS A 50 4.01 11.16 8.62
CA LYS A 50 4.48 11.17 7.23
C LYS A 50 6.00 11.38 7.17
N THR A 51 6.56 12.20 8.06
CA THR A 51 8.00 12.42 8.14
C THR A 51 8.77 11.15 8.51
N ALA A 52 8.22 10.32 9.41
CA ALA A 52 8.85 9.06 9.77
C ALA A 52 8.90 8.11 8.57
N LEU A 53 7.82 8.04 7.81
CA LEU A 53 7.77 7.24 6.59
C LEU A 53 8.84 7.71 5.59
N GLU A 54 8.97 9.03 5.41
CA GLU A 54 9.96 9.60 4.49
C GLU A 54 11.39 9.25 4.91
N GLU A 55 11.68 9.35 6.19
CA GLU A 55 13.01 9.01 6.70
C GLU A 55 13.31 7.52 6.53
N ASP A 56 12.39 6.66 6.93
CA ASP A 56 12.61 5.21 6.91
C ASP A 56 12.69 4.65 5.49
N LEU A 57 11.90 5.19 4.57
CA LEU A 57 11.89 4.73 3.18
C LEU A 57 12.83 5.55 2.27
N ASN A 58 13.48 6.56 2.84
CA ASN A 58 14.37 7.45 2.09
C ASN A 58 13.66 8.10 0.90
N PHE A 59 12.45 8.61 1.16
CA PHE A 59 11.66 9.34 0.17
C PHE A 59 11.81 10.84 0.36
N THR A 60 11.76 11.59 -0.74
CA THR A 60 11.57 13.03 -0.67
C THR A 60 10.13 13.35 -0.25
N THR A 61 9.89 14.55 0.26
CA THR A 61 8.54 15.00 0.59
C THR A 61 7.62 14.98 -0.63
N ALA A 62 8.12 15.37 -1.80
CA ALA A 62 7.36 15.35 -3.04
C ALA A 62 6.98 13.91 -3.43
N SER A 63 7.91 12.98 -3.32
CA SER A 63 7.68 11.58 -3.65
C SER A 63 6.66 10.95 -2.70
N SER A 64 6.81 11.17 -1.39
CA SER A 64 5.87 10.63 -0.41
C SER A 64 4.48 11.23 -0.57
N SER A 65 4.38 12.52 -0.93
CA SER A 65 3.09 13.16 -1.21
C SER A 65 2.38 12.49 -2.39
N ARG A 66 3.10 12.24 -3.48
CA ARG A 66 2.52 11.55 -4.64
C ARG A 66 2.06 10.13 -4.30
N ASN A 67 2.88 9.40 -3.55
CA ASN A 67 2.56 8.01 -3.18
C ASN A 67 1.36 7.94 -2.24
N THR A 68 1.31 8.81 -1.23
CA THR A 68 0.18 8.85 -0.29
C THR A 68 -1.09 9.38 -0.93
N ASP A 69 -0.99 10.34 -1.86
CA ASP A 69 -2.16 10.81 -2.62
C ASP A 69 -2.81 9.67 -3.41
N LYS A 70 -1.99 8.83 -4.04
CA LYS A 70 -2.50 7.70 -4.81
C LYS A 70 -3.22 6.67 -3.94
N LEU A 71 -2.76 6.50 -2.72
CA LEU A 71 -3.35 5.56 -1.76
C LEU A 71 -4.57 6.12 -1.04
N SER A 72 -4.74 7.44 -1.00
CA SER A 72 -5.88 8.07 -0.33
C SER A 72 -7.09 8.14 -1.25
N LYS A 73 -8.22 8.58 -0.70
CA LYS A 73 -9.46 8.69 -1.46
C LYS A 73 -9.36 9.75 -2.56
N ASP A 74 -8.77 10.89 -2.23
CA ASP A 74 -8.70 12.03 -3.13
C ASP A 74 -7.28 12.18 -3.67
N HIS A 75 -7.11 11.83 -4.94
CA HIS A 75 -5.86 12.03 -5.62
C HIS A 75 -5.70 13.50 -6.00
N ARG A 76 -4.50 14.06 -5.84
CA ARG A 76 -4.19 15.48 -6.08
C ARG A 76 -4.53 15.98 -7.49
N LEU A 77 -4.58 15.10 -8.46
CA LEU A 77 -4.88 15.44 -9.86
C LEU A 77 -6.37 15.32 -10.19
N GLY A 78 -7.24 15.31 -9.19
CA GLY A 78 -8.67 15.17 -9.39
C GLY A 78 -9.10 13.76 -9.77
N LYS A 79 -8.21 12.79 -9.72
CA LYS A 79 -8.52 11.39 -9.97
C LYS A 79 -8.89 10.71 -8.66
N ALA A 80 -9.65 9.62 -8.75
CA ALA A 80 -9.94 8.81 -7.59
C ALA A 80 -8.67 8.05 -7.17
N GLY A 81 -8.31 8.13 -5.89
CA GLY A 81 -7.27 7.30 -5.31
C GLY A 81 -7.82 5.93 -4.91
N TYR A 82 -6.96 5.10 -4.33
CA TYR A 82 -7.36 3.73 -3.95
C TYR A 82 -8.21 3.69 -2.68
N ASP A 83 -8.27 4.77 -1.91
CA ASP A 83 -9.03 4.86 -0.66
C ASP A 83 -8.58 3.82 0.38
N LEU A 84 -7.28 3.59 0.46
CA LEU A 84 -6.70 2.61 1.38
C LEU A 84 -6.09 3.26 2.62
N ILE A 85 -5.83 4.57 2.58
CA ILE A 85 -5.29 5.32 3.71
C ILE A 85 -6.04 6.62 3.90
N VAL A 86 -5.87 7.20 5.09
CA VAL A 86 -6.37 8.53 5.46
C VAL A 86 -5.19 9.37 5.90
N LYS A 87 -5.16 10.61 5.44
CA LYS A 87 -4.18 11.61 5.89
C LYS A 87 -4.87 12.56 6.86
N GLU A 88 -4.29 12.72 8.04
CA GLU A 88 -4.81 13.65 9.04
C GLU A 88 -3.75 14.70 9.34
N THR A 89 -4.15 15.98 9.35
CA THR A 89 -3.29 17.06 9.76
C THR A 89 -3.44 17.27 11.27
N GLU A 90 -2.33 17.36 12.00
CA GLU A 90 -2.38 17.60 13.45
C GLU A 90 -2.79 19.05 13.73
N GLU A 91 -3.64 19.25 14.75
CA GLU A 91 -4.08 20.59 15.16
C GLU A 91 -2.92 21.43 15.68
N VAL A 92 -2.00 20.83 16.42
CA VAL A 92 -0.87 21.49 17.06
C VAL A 92 0.19 21.90 16.04
N SER A 93 0.30 21.17 14.94
CA SER A 93 1.27 21.47 13.89
C SER A 93 0.65 21.15 12.52
N PRO A 94 0.20 22.19 11.78
CA PRO A 94 -0.45 21.98 10.49
C PRO A 94 0.49 21.39 9.42
N TYR A 95 1.79 21.35 9.69
CA TYR A 95 2.77 20.75 8.79
C TYR A 95 2.99 19.27 9.06
N ARG A 96 2.45 18.74 10.16
CA ARG A 96 2.55 17.34 10.51
C ARG A 96 1.31 16.58 10.05
N GLN A 97 1.53 15.59 9.23
CA GLN A 97 0.48 14.70 8.80
C GLN A 97 0.69 13.32 9.40
N ARG A 98 -0.40 12.73 9.87
CA ARG A 98 -0.44 11.34 10.30
C ARG A 98 -1.10 10.52 9.21
N LEU A 99 -0.61 9.31 9.03
CA LEU A 99 -1.08 8.38 8.01
C LEU A 99 -1.67 7.16 8.69
N LYS A 100 -2.92 6.85 8.35
CA LYS A 100 -3.65 5.70 8.90
C LYS A 100 -4.23 4.89 7.76
N LEU A 101 -4.45 3.60 8.01
CA LEU A 101 -5.27 2.80 7.11
C LEU A 101 -6.72 3.28 7.21
N SER A 102 -7.39 3.35 6.06
CA SER A 102 -8.84 3.51 6.02
C SER A 102 -9.49 2.18 6.43
N LYS A 103 -10.81 2.17 6.59
CA LYS A 103 -11.54 0.91 6.82
C LYS A 103 -11.27 -0.09 5.69
N LYS A 104 -11.29 0.38 4.45
CA LYS A 104 -10.98 -0.43 3.27
C LYS A 104 -9.53 -0.94 3.31
N GLY A 105 -8.60 -0.08 3.76
CA GLY A 105 -7.20 -0.47 3.92
C GLY A 105 -7.01 -1.51 5.01
N GLU A 106 -7.72 -1.41 6.12
CA GLU A 106 -7.68 -2.42 7.18
C GLU A 106 -8.20 -3.77 6.69
N ASP A 107 -9.30 -3.75 5.93
CA ASP A 107 -9.86 -4.98 5.35
C ASP A 107 -8.88 -5.62 4.38
N LEU A 108 -8.21 -4.82 3.56
CA LEU A 108 -7.18 -5.30 2.65
C LEU A 108 -6.01 -5.92 3.41
N MET A 109 -5.54 -5.28 4.49
CA MET A 109 -4.46 -5.84 5.31
C MET A 109 -4.86 -7.17 5.95
N THR A 110 -6.11 -7.31 6.34
CA THR A 110 -6.62 -8.59 6.87
C THR A 110 -6.53 -9.68 5.79
N GLN A 111 -6.92 -9.38 4.55
CA GLN A 111 -6.80 -10.33 3.44
C GLN A 111 -5.34 -10.69 3.17
N ILE A 112 -4.45 -9.71 3.17
CA ILE A 112 -3.02 -9.93 2.96
C ILE A 112 -2.45 -10.85 4.04
N LYS A 113 -2.79 -10.59 5.31
CA LYS A 113 -2.34 -11.45 6.41
C LYS A 113 -2.84 -12.89 6.26
N GLN A 114 -4.08 -13.07 5.81
CA GLN A 114 -4.62 -14.40 5.56
C GLN A 114 -3.83 -15.14 4.49
N ILE A 115 -3.44 -14.43 3.43
CA ILE A 115 -2.61 -15.01 2.37
C ILE A 115 -1.23 -15.38 2.90
N LEU A 116 -0.61 -14.50 3.68
CA LEU A 116 0.78 -14.68 4.12
C LEU A 116 0.92 -15.70 5.26
N TYR A 117 -0.05 -15.78 6.17
CA TYR A 117 0.11 -16.54 7.42
C TYR A 117 -0.79 -17.77 7.52
N ASP A 118 -1.78 -17.86 6.70
CA ASP A 118 -2.64 -19.03 6.64
C ASP A 118 -2.17 -19.94 5.51
#